data_63c0e1136561b6352495fccc313b776a
#
_entry.id   63c0e1136561b6352495fccc313b776a
#
_cell.length_a   1.000
_cell.length_b   1.000
_cell.length_c   1.000
_cell.angle_alpha   90.00
_cell.angle_beta   90.00
_cell.angle_gamma   90.00
#
_symmetry.space_group_name_H-M   'P 1'
#
loop_
_entity.id
_entity.type
_entity.pdbx_description
1 polymer ?
#
loop_
_entity_poly.entity_id
_entity_poly.type
_entity_poly.pdbx_seq_one_letter_code
_entity_poly.pdbx_strand_id
1 'polypeptide(L)'
;MFTAEELRYAATRPRPAESLAARFAAKEATMKALGKGWPRISWQDIEVVRGKGRPELRLTGRAAALAGGGRLAVSLAHDGGVAVAQVILELP
;
A
#
# COMPACT_ATOMS: atom_id res chain seq x y z
N MET A 1 -7.91 7.20 -5.96
CA MET A 1 -6.60 6.53 -5.81
C MET A 1 -6.29 6.20 -4.35
N PHE A 2 -6.38 7.16 -3.46
CA PHE A 2 -6.18 6.92 -2.03
C PHE A 2 -7.51 6.75 -1.31
N THR A 3 -7.51 5.97 -0.23
CA THR A 3 -8.68 5.85 0.63
C THR A 3 -8.79 7.09 1.52
N ALA A 4 -9.99 7.30 2.10
CA ALA A 4 -10.21 8.40 3.02
C ALA A 4 -9.25 8.30 4.22
N GLU A 5 -9.00 7.09 4.70
CA GLU A 5 -8.10 6.87 5.83
C GLU A 5 -6.67 7.26 5.51
N GLU A 6 -6.20 6.91 4.29
CA GLU A 6 -4.87 7.29 3.83
C GLU A 6 -4.71 8.80 3.74
N LEU A 7 -5.73 9.47 3.21
CA LEU A 7 -5.71 10.93 3.10
C LEU A 7 -5.74 11.59 4.48
N ARG A 8 -6.54 11.04 5.39
CA ARG A 8 -6.63 11.56 6.75
C ARG A 8 -5.29 11.43 7.48
N TYR A 9 -4.65 10.28 7.36
CA TYR A 9 -3.34 10.07 7.96
C TYR A 9 -2.29 11.03 7.39
N ALA A 10 -2.25 11.17 6.07
CA ALA A 10 -1.29 12.05 5.41
C ALA A 10 -1.44 13.50 5.87
N ALA A 11 -2.68 13.95 6.09
CA ALA A 11 -2.96 15.31 6.54
C ALA A 11 -2.36 15.61 7.92
N THR A 12 -2.09 14.58 8.72
CA THR A 12 -1.48 14.76 10.05
C THR A 12 0.05 14.78 10.00
N ARG A 13 0.64 14.51 8.84
CA ARG A 13 2.10 14.40 8.72
C ARG A 13 2.72 15.75 8.35
N PRO A 14 3.99 15.98 8.74
CA PRO A 14 4.68 17.21 8.37
C PRO A 14 4.81 17.42 6.86
N ARG A 15 4.91 16.33 6.10
CA ARG A 15 5.04 16.36 4.65
C ARG A 15 4.04 15.40 4.02
N PRO A 16 2.78 15.84 3.84
CA PRO A 16 1.74 14.95 3.34
C PRO A 16 2.05 14.32 1.98
N ALA A 17 2.66 15.08 1.08
CA ALA A 17 2.99 14.57 -0.26
C ALA A 17 3.96 13.39 -0.21
N GLU A 18 4.94 13.42 0.68
CA GLU A 18 5.86 12.30 0.83
C GLU A 18 5.17 11.07 1.39
N SER A 19 4.26 11.26 2.33
CA SER A 19 3.47 10.17 2.89
C SER A 19 2.62 9.50 1.81
N LEU A 20 1.97 10.30 0.97
CA LEU A 20 1.14 9.78 -0.12
C LEU A 20 1.99 9.10 -1.19
N ALA A 21 3.16 9.64 -1.50
CA ALA A 21 4.06 9.03 -2.47
C ALA A 21 4.52 7.64 -2.01
N ALA A 22 4.85 7.48 -0.73
CA ALA A 22 5.23 6.19 -0.18
C ALA A 22 4.07 5.19 -0.26
N ARG A 23 2.86 5.64 0.01
CA ARG A 23 1.67 4.79 -0.07
C ARG A 23 1.36 4.40 -1.52
N PHE A 24 1.55 5.31 -2.46
CA PHE A 24 1.37 5.00 -3.86
C PHE A 24 2.37 3.93 -4.31
N ALA A 25 3.64 4.08 -3.93
CA ALA A 25 4.67 3.08 -4.22
C ALA A 25 4.30 1.71 -3.66
N ALA A 26 3.74 1.67 -2.44
CA ALA A 26 3.31 0.42 -1.82
C ALA A 26 2.15 -0.22 -2.60
N LYS A 27 1.20 0.58 -3.08
CA LYS A 27 0.09 0.06 -3.90
C LYS A 27 0.60 -0.54 -5.20
N GLU A 28 1.52 0.14 -5.87
CA GLU A 28 2.12 -0.39 -7.10
C GLU A 28 2.88 -1.69 -6.84
N ALA A 29 3.68 -1.72 -5.79
CA ALA A 29 4.45 -2.92 -5.44
C ALA A 29 3.52 -4.10 -5.11
N THR A 30 2.40 -3.83 -4.44
CA THR A 30 1.39 -4.84 -4.12
C THR A 30 0.76 -5.40 -5.39
N MET A 31 0.40 -4.53 -6.33
CA MET A 31 -0.16 -4.98 -7.61
C MET A 31 0.80 -5.89 -8.36
N LYS A 32 2.08 -5.54 -8.36
CA LYS A 32 3.10 -6.38 -8.99
C LYS A 32 3.23 -7.73 -8.31
N ALA A 33 3.20 -7.75 -6.98
CA ALA A 33 3.25 -9.00 -6.24
C ALA A 33 2.03 -9.88 -6.51
N LEU A 34 0.85 -9.26 -6.70
CA LEU A 34 -0.39 -9.99 -7.00
C LEU A 34 -0.49 -10.38 -8.49
N GLY A 35 0.34 -9.81 -9.34
CA GLY A 35 0.34 -10.12 -10.77
C GLY A 35 -0.74 -9.43 -11.59
N LYS A 36 -1.48 -8.51 -11.00
CA LYS A 36 -2.52 -7.73 -11.67
C LYS A 36 -2.42 -6.28 -11.21
N GLY A 37 -2.85 -5.37 -12.07
CA GLY A 37 -2.84 -3.96 -11.75
C GLY A 37 -4.13 -3.28 -12.18
N TRP A 38 -4.10 -1.95 -12.18
CA TRP A 38 -5.20 -1.13 -12.67
C TRP A 38 -5.48 -1.44 -14.13
N PRO A 39 -6.74 -1.54 -14.60
CA PRO A 39 -7.97 -1.32 -13.84
C PRO A 39 -8.57 -2.59 -13.20
N ARG A 40 -7.88 -3.73 -13.28
CA ARG A 40 -8.40 -4.98 -12.72
C ARG A 40 -8.43 -4.96 -11.20
N ILE A 41 -7.48 -4.25 -10.59
CA ILE A 41 -7.47 -3.97 -9.17
C ILE A 41 -7.67 -2.48 -9.02
N SER A 42 -8.61 -2.07 -8.16
CA SER A 42 -8.77 -0.66 -7.82
C SER A 42 -7.66 -0.24 -6.86
N TRP A 43 -7.15 0.97 -7.04
CA TRP A 43 -6.15 1.52 -6.12
C TRP A 43 -6.63 1.51 -4.68
N GLN A 44 -7.94 1.70 -4.46
CA GLN A 44 -8.52 1.73 -3.12
C GLN A 44 -8.71 0.34 -2.52
N ASP A 45 -8.56 -0.73 -3.31
CA ASP A 45 -8.59 -2.09 -2.80
C ASP A 45 -7.33 -2.43 -2.01
N ILE A 46 -6.31 -1.59 -2.10
CA ILE A 46 -5.06 -1.75 -1.38
C ILE A 46 -4.90 -0.51 -0.49
N GLU A 47 -5.02 -0.72 0.82
CA GLU A 47 -4.89 0.37 1.77
C GLU A 47 -3.66 0.15 2.64
N VAL A 48 -2.85 1.20 2.77
CA VAL A 48 -1.73 1.19 3.69
C VAL A 48 -2.21 1.79 5.00
N VAL A 49 -2.20 0.99 6.05
CA VAL A 49 -2.64 1.43 7.37
C VAL A 49 -1.46 1.42 8.33
N ARG A 50 -1.56 2.24 9.35
CA ARG A 50 -0.55 2.28 10.38
C ARG A 50 -0.92 1.26 11.46
N GLY A 51 -0.22 0.14 11.48
CA GLY A 51 -0.37 -0.84 12.54
C GLY A 51 0.39 -0.41 13.80
N LYS A 52 0.74 -1.36 14.63
CA LYS A 52 1.45 -1.07 15.88
C LYS A 52 2.92 -0.74 15.58
N GLY A 53 3.16 0.52 15.21
CA GLY A 53 4.50 1.02 14.97
C GLY A 53 5.08 0.70 13.59
N ARG A 54 4.34 0.03 12.73
CA ARG A 54 4.79 -0.31 11.39
C ARG A 54 3.62 -0.27 10.40
N PRO A 55 3.90 -0.03 9.11
CA PRO A 55 2.84 -0.07 8.11
C PRO A 55 2.35 -1.49 7.89
N GLU A 56 1.07 -1.60 7.57
CA GLU A 56 0.44 -2.86 7.20
C GLU A 56 -0.41 -2.64 5.97
N LEU A 57 -0.65 -3.71 5.20
CA LEU A 57 -1.51 -3.64 4.03
C LEU A 57 -2.86 -4.28 4.36
N ARG A 58 -3.92 -3.56 4.04
CA ARG A 58 -5.28 -4.08 4.14
C ARG A 58 -5.83 -4.21 2.72
N LEU A 59 -6.18 -5.42 2.33
CA LEU A 59 -6.72 -5.68 1.01
C LEU A 59 -8.21 -5.89 1.08
N THR A 60 -8.91 -5.38 0.07
CA THR A 60 -10.34 -5.59 -0.11
C THR A 60 -10.60 -5.95 -1.57
N GLY A 61 -11.84 -6.33 -1.87
CA GLY A 61 -12.27 -6.57 -3.24
C GLY A 61 -11.39 -7.54 -3.99
N ARG A 62 -11.05 -7.17 -5.21
CA ARG A 62 -10.28 -8.02 -6.11
C ARG A 62 -8.87 -8.30 -5.61
N ALA A 63 -8.26 -7.32 -4.97
CA ALA A 63 -6.92 -7.50 -4.41
C ALA A 63 -6.92 -8.58 -3.34
N ALA A 64 -7.91 -8.57 -2.45
CA ALA A 64 -8.04 -9.59 -1.43
C ALA A 64 -8.25 -10.97 -2.03
N ALA A 65 -9.08 -11.07 -3.06
CA ALA A 65 -9.33 -12.34 -3.75
C ALA A 65 -8.06 -12.90 -4.37
N LEU A 66 -7.26 -12.05 -4.99
CA LEU A 66 -6.01 -12.47 -5.63
C LEU A 66 -4.94 -12.89 -4.63
N ALA A 67 -4.94 -12.33 -3.44
CA ALA A 67 -3.99 -12.72 -2.40
C ALA A 67 -4.26 -14.14 -1.88
N GLY A 68 -5.52 -14.57 -1.91
CA GLY A 68 -5.88 -15.98 -1.68
C GLY A 68 -5.40 -16.56 -0.38
N GLY A 69 -5.44 -15.83 0.72
CA GLY A 69 -4.96 -16.32 2.01
C GLY A 69 -3.46 -16.20 2.22
N GLY A 70 -2.73 -15.65 1.24
CA GLY A 70 -1.31 -15.33 1.40
C GLY A 70 -1.10 -14.20 2.39
N ARG A 71 0.12 -14.10 2.90
CA ARG A 71 0.48 -13.05 3.84
C ARG A 71 1.34 -12.00 3.14
N LEU A 72 1.09 -10.75 3.50
CA LEU A 72 1.82 -9.62 2.93
C LEU A 72 2.66 -8.93 4.00
N ALA A 73 3.86 -8.55 3.60
CA ALA A 73 4.72 -7.70 4.39
C ALA A 73 5.08 -6.48 3.54
N VAL A 74 5.13 -5.31 4.14
CA VAL A 74 5.45 -4.07 3.45
C VAL A 74 6.50 -3.29 4.23
N SER A 75 7.41 -2.69 3.51
CA SER A 75 8.39 -1.77 4.07
C SER A 75 8.37 -0.50 3.23
N LEU A 76 8.37 0.63 3.89
CA LEU A 76 8.33 1.94 3.26
C LEU A 76 9.53 2.78 3.68
N ALA A 77 10.07 3.54 2.74
CA ALA A 77 11.12 4.51 3.03
C ALA A 77 10.96 5.70 2.11
N HIS A 78 11.33 6.87 2.59
CA HIS A 78 11.41 8.05 1.74
C HIS A 78 12.52 8.97 2.24
N ASP A 79 13.20 9.57 1.28
CA ASP A 79 14.30 10.49 1.56
C ASP A 79 14.60 11.29 0.30
N GLY A 80 14.91 12.58 0.45
CA GLY A 80 15.34 13.42 -0.66
C GLY A 80 14.36 13.47 -1.82
N GLY A 81 13.06 13.41 -1.55
CA GLY A 81 12.03 13.45 -2.59
C GLY A 81 11.78 12.12 -3.28
N VAL A 82 12.41 11.04 -2.80
CA VAL A 82 12.22 9.69 -3.35
C VAL A 82 11.49 8.84 -2.34
N ALA A 83 10.47 8.13 -2.79
CA ALA A 83 9.75 7.15 -1.98
C ALA A 83 9.97 5.75 -2.54
N VAL A 84 10.23 4.80 -1.66
CA VAL A 84 10.47 3.40 -2.03
C VAL A 84 9.57 2.51 -1.20
N ALA A 85 8.97 1.51 -1.83
CA ALA A 85 8.19 0.51 -1.13
C ALA A 85 8.62 -0.87 -1.59
N GLN A 86 8.68 -1.79 -0.65
CA GLN A 86 8.92 -3.20 -0.93
C GLN A 86 7.78 -4.01 -0.35
N VAL A 87 7.21 -4.90 -1.16
CA VAL A 87 6.11 -5.75 -0.75
C VAL A 87 6.48 -7.19 -1.05
N ILE A 88 6.28 -8.04 -0.06
CA ILE A 88 6.50 -9.48 -0.20
C ILE A 88 5.18 -10.18 0.03
N LEU A 89 4.80 -11.03 -0.93
CA LEU A 89 3.63 -11.89 -0.80
C LEU A 89 4.12 -13.31 -0.54
N GLU A 90 3.80 -13.81 0.64
CA GLU A 90 4.11 -15.19 0.99
C GLU A 90 2.86 -16.03 0.75
N LEU A 91 2.93 -16.95 -0.20
CA LEU A 91 1.80 -17.80 -0.54
C LEU A 91 1.55 -18.86 0.55
N PRO A 92 0.28 -19.28 0.69
CA PRO A 92 -0.06 -20.29 1.70
C PRO A 92 0.56 -21.65 1.44
#